data_f1d0dc924901539d07048857d8b16ecb
#
_entry.id   f1d0dc924901539d07048857d8b16ecb
#
_cell.length_a   1.000
_cell.length_b   1.000
_cell.length_c   1.000
_cell.angle_alpha   90.00
_cell.angle_beta   90.00
_cell.angle_gamma   90.00
#
_symmetry.space_group_name_H-M   'P 1'
#
loop_
_entity.id
_entity.type
_entity.pdbx_description
1 polymer ?
#
loop_
_entity_poly.entity_id
_entity_poly.type
_entity_poly.pdbx_seq_one_letter_code
_entity_poly.pdbx_strand_id
1 'polypeptide(L)'
;FGTPSYYVQNVMANNVGTRVLPVKQENPYTYDNVKVKPGVCQVGMGTWNTQVSFKDQGYTDEKGNALPATLELTPTDIHGAWKVEGDEIKQTSNDESCIRLNPGKITSDGYIYKVRAKKNAGNEGFLVIFNYVDERNYCWLNLGGWNNTQHGIEQIVNGAKGQVATCPGSVETGKWYDIELK
;
A
#
# COMPACT_ATOMS: atom_id res chain seq x y z
N PHE A 1 5.80 20.68 -1.02
CA PHE A 1 4.81 19.73 -0.48
C PHE A 1 5.11 18.34 -0.98
N GLY A 2 5.12 17.45 -0.10
CA GLY A 2 5.80 16.23 0.12
C GLY A 2 5.68 15.11 -0.86
N THR A 3 6.65 14.26 -0.77
CA THR A 3 6.82 12.96 -1.40
C THR A 3 5.56 12.08 -1.44
N PRO A 4 4.66 12.07 -0.44
CA PRO A 4 3.43 11.29 -0.51
C PRO A 4 2.54 11.65 -1.70
N SER A 5 2.40 12.93 -2.00
CA SER A 5 1.62 13.40 -3.15
C SER A 5 2.22 12.96 -4.48
N TYR A 6 3.55 12.91 -4.58
CA TYR A 6 4.25 12.43 -5.77
C TYR A 6 3.97 10.94 -6.03
N TYR A 7 4.03 10.11 -5.01
CA TYR A 7 3.82 8.67 -5.18
C TYR A 7 2.37 8.32 -5.50
N VAL A 8 1.41 9.01 -4.90
CA VAL A 8 -0.01 8.88 -5.26
C VAL A 8 -0.22 9.28 -6.72
N GLN A 9 0.36 10.39 -7.15
CA GLN A 9 0.25 10.84 -8.53
C GLN A 9 0.90 9.88 -9.52
N ASN A 10 2.03 9.29 -9.16
CA ASN A 10 2.71 8.32 -10.02
C ASN A 10 1.91 7.01 -10.18
N VAL A 11 1.35 6.50 -9.09
CA VAL A 11 0.45 5.34 -9.13
C VAL A 11 -0.79 5.64 -9.98
N MET A 12 -1.34 6.83 -9.90
CA MET A 12 -2.52 7.23 -10.65
C MET A 12 -2.23 7.48 -12.13
N ALA A 13 -1.09 8.08 -12.44
CA ALA A 13 -0.69 8.31 -13.83
C ALA A 13 -0.51 7.00 -14.60
N ASN A 14 -0.01 5.96 -13.94
CA ASN A 14 0.12 4.63 -14.55
C ASN A 14 -1.21 3.91 -14.77
N ASN A 15 -2.28 4.34 -14.10
CA ASN A 15 -3.60 3.71 -14.18
C ASN A 15 -4.65 4.52 -14.97
N VAL A 16 -4.42 5.79 -15.25
CA VAL A 16 -5.42 6.70 -15.84
C VAL A 16 -4.99 7.27 -17.20
N GLY A 17 -3.81 6.95 -17.72
CA GLY A 17 -3.45 7.41 -19.06
C GLY A 17 -2.03 7.95 -19.24
N THR A 18 -1.78 8.42 -20.40
CA THR A 18 -0.50 8.64 -21.06
C THR A 18 0.32 9.86 -20.60
N ARG A 19 0.03 10.51 -19.47
CA ARG A 19 0.79 11.68 -19.02
C ARG A 19 1.18 11.58 -17.55
N VAL A 20 2.46 11.33 -17.32
CA VAL A 20 3.10 11.61 -16.04
C VAL A 20 3.49 13.09 -16.05
N LEU A 21 2.90 13.86 -15.14
CA LEU A 21 3.37 15.23 -14.91
C LEU A 21 4.53 15.15 -13.92
N PRO A 22 5.76 15.54 -14.30
CA PRO A 22 6.86 15.59 -13.35
C PRO A 22 6.58 16.66 -12.31
N VAL A 23 6.36 16.25 -11.07
CA VAL A 23 6.27 17.16 -9.94
C VAL A 23 7.65 17.27 -9.31
N LYS A 24 8.29 18.43 -9.44
CA LYS A 24 9.53 18.72 -8.73
C LYS A 24 9.19 19.15 -7.32
N GLN A 25 9.63 18.37 -6.36
CA GLN A 25 9.50 18.75 -4.95
C GLN A 25 10.73 19.54 -4.52
N GLU A 26 10.53 20.73 -3.97
CA GLU A 26 11.62 21.59 -3.52
C GLU A 26 11.98 21.44 -2.03
N ASN A 27 11.08 20.84 -1.22
CA ASN A 27 11.33 20.59 0.20
C ASN A 27 10.94 19.16 0.59
N PRO A 28 11.86 18.34 1.09
CA PRO A 28 11.52 17.05 1.67
C PRO A 28 10.68 17.28 2.93
N TYR A 29 9.54 16.59 3.01
CA TYR A 29 8.74 16.58 4.22
C TYR A 29 9.46 15.73 5.25
N THR A 30 10.00 16.34 6.28
CA THR A 30 10.50 15.62 7.46
C THR A 30 9.32 15.39 8.40
N TYR A 31 8.93 14.13 8.54
CA TYR A 31 7.97 13.73 9.58
C TYR A 31 8.71 13.63 10.91
N ASP A 32 8.83 14.74 11.63
CA ASP A 32 9.52 14.79 12.92
C ASP A 32 8.89 13.88 13.99
N ASN A 33 7.68 13.39 13.74
CA ASN A 33 6.91 12.57 14.66
C ASN A 33 6.73 11.10 14.22
N VAL A 34 7.13 10.72 13.03
CA VAL A 34 7.15 9.32 12.63
C VAL A 34 8.50 8.74 13.05
N LYS A 35 8.57 8.17 14.24
CA LYS A 35 9.71 7.36 14.69
C LYS A 35 9.71 6.00 14.00
N VAL A 36 9.49 5.99 12.70
CA VAL A 36 9.83 4.85 11.87
C VAL A 36 11.34 4.87 11.77
N LYS A 37 12.00 3.92 12.43
CA LYS A 37 13.44 3.75 12.24
C LYS A 37 13.63 3.42 10.76
N PRO A 38 14.37 4.23 10.00
CA PRO A 38 14.73 3.86 8.64
C PRO A 38 15.33 2.47 8.66
N GLY A 39 14.96 1.63 7.73
CA GLY A 39 15.62 0.37 7.52
C GLY A 39 15.05 -0.87 8.19
N VAL A 40 13.95 -0.83 8.94
CA VAL A 40 13.28 -2.06 9.42
C VAL A 40 11.78 -1.89 9.36
N CYS A 41 11.18 -2.26 8.24
CA CYS A 41 9.73 -2.23 8.08
C CYS A 41 9.23 -3.45 7.30
N GLN A 42 7.93 -3.65 7.29
CA GLN A 42 7.27 -4.60 6.42
C GLN A 42 6.36 -3.85 5.44
N VAL A 43 6.05 -4.52 4.34
CA VAL A 43 5.03 -4.12 3.38
C VAL A 43 3.94 -5.16 3.35
N GLY A 44 2.80 -4.81 2.79
CA GLY A 44 1.69 -5.73 2.71
C GLY A 44 0.52 -5.19 1.91
N MET A 45 -0.60 -5.84 2.06
CA MET A 45 -1.84 -5.50 1.41
C MET A 45 -2.96 -5.42 2.43
N GLY A 46 -4.01 -4.72 2.07
CA GLY A 46 -5.16 -4.59 2.95
C GLY A 46 -6.43 -4.19 2.24
N THR A 47 -7.51 -4.17 3.00
CA THR A 47 -8.80 -3.70 2.52
C THR A 47 -9.55 -2.98 3.63
N TRP A 48 -10.50 -2.17 3.22
CA TRP A 48 -11.47 -1.54 4.09
C TRP A 48 -12.85 -1.74 3.50
N ASN A 49 -13.69 -2.50 4.19
CA ASN A 49 -15.07 -2.78 3.75
C ASN A 49 -15.17 -3.27 2.29
N THR A 50 -14.23 -4.12 1.87
CA THR A 50 -14.06 -4.52 0.47
C THR A 50 -13.40 -5.88 0.35
N GLN A 51 -13.87 -6.70 -0.58
CA GLN A 51 -13.27 -7.98 -0.96
C GLN A 51 -12.34 -7.79 -2.16
N VAL A 52 -11.12 -8.27 -2.06
CA VAL A 52 -10.07 -8.01 -3.05
C VAL A 52 -9.25 -9.26 -3.33
N SER A 53 -8.84 -9.42 -4.57
CA SER A 53 -7.77 -10.34 -4.98
C SER A 53 -6.48 -9.58 -5.20
N PHE A 54 -5.37 -10.14 -4.68
CA PHE A 54 -4.02 -9.63 -4.88
C PHE A 54 -3.14 -10.69 -5.51
N LYS A 55 -2.14 -10.28 -6.30
CA LYS A 55 -1.12 -11.18 -6.86
C LYS A 55 0.13 -10.43 -7.31
N ASP A 56 1.09 -11.16 -7.86
CA ASP A 56 2.33 -10.62 -8.47
C ASP A 56 3.08 -9.67 -7.51
N GLN A 57 3.19 -10.06 -6.24
CA GLN A 57 3.89 -9.26 -5.25
C GLN A 57 5.41 -9.38 -5.41
N GLY A 58 6.08 -8.27 -5.25
CA GLY A 58 7.54 -8.24 -5.22
C GLY A 58 8.06 -6.94 -4.64
N TYR A 59 9.25 -6.99 -4.04
CA TYR A 59 9.95 -5.80 -3.60
C TYR A 59 11.43 -5.86 -3.96
N THR A 60 11.94 -4.72 -4.34
CA THR A 60 13.32 -4.53 -4.78
C THR A 60 13.91 -3.29 -4.13
N ASP A 61 15.23 -3.16 -4.17
CA ASP A 61 15.88 -1.89 -3.91
C ASP A 61 15.57 -0.88 -5.05
N GLU A 62 16.02 0.35 -4.89
CA GLU A 62 15.82 1.40 -5.89
C GLU A 62 16.47 1.09 -7.25
N LYS A 63 17.44 0.18 -7.30
CA LYS A 63 18.12 -0.26 -8.53
C LYS A 63 17.42 -1.44 -9.19
N GLY A 64 16.37 -1.98 -8.57
CA GLY A 64 15.63 -3.13 -9.06
C GLY A 64 16.19 -4.49 -8.66
N ASN A 65 17.20 -4.54 -7.77
CA ASN A 65 17.68 -5.80 -7.22
C ASN A 65 16.68 -6.34 -6.20
N ALA A 66 16.34 -7.63 -6.28
CA ALA A 66 15.47 -8.25 -5.30
C ALA A 66 16.05 -8.09 -3.88
N LEU A 67 15.22 -7.60 -2.98
CA LEU A 67 15.62 -7.47 -1.58
C LEU A 67 15.55 -8.84 -0.92
N PRO A 68 16.55 -9.21 -0.10
CA PRO A 68 16.49 -10.45 0.65
C PRO A 68 15.32 -10.39 1.61
N ALA A 69 14.29 -11.21 1.33
CA ALA A 69 13.28 -11.51 2.32
C ALA A 69 13.97 -12.31 3.43
N THR A 70 13.82 -11.92 4.67
CA THR A 70 14.19 -12.81 5.77
C THR A 70 13.31 -14.04 5.68
N LEU A 71 13.90 -15.22 5.89
CA LEU A 71 13.28 -16.53 5.67
C LEU A 71 12.15 -16.91 6.64
N GLU A 72 11.61 -15.98 7.38
CA GLU A 72 10.34 -16.18 8.07
C GLU A 72 9.21 -16.12 7.04
N LEU A 73 8.99 -17.25 6.40
CA LEU A 73 8.18 -17.38 5.17
C LEU A 73 6.67 -17.37 5.40
N THR A 74 6.21 -17.12 6.61
CA THR A 74 4.78 -17.12 6.88
C THR A 74 4.26 -15.68 6.85
N PRO A 75 3.34 -15.34 5.94
CA PRO A 75 2.68 -14.04 5.97
C PRO A 75 1.91 -13.89 7.28
N THR A 76 1.79 -12.65 7.76
CA THR A 76 1.06 -12.36 9.00
C THR A 76 -0.29 -11.72 8.65
N ASP A 77 -1.37 -12.43 8.97
CA ASP A 77 -2.72 -11.90 8.89
C ASP A 77 -3.07 -11.22 10.22
N ILE A 78 -3.23 -9.89 10.19
CA ILE A 78 -3.57 -9.11 11.38
C ILE A 78 -5.08 -9.09 11.57
N HIS A 79 -5.83 -8.93 10.50
CA HIS A 79 -7.28 -8.92 10.50
C HIS A 79 -7.82 -9.29 9.12
N GLY A 80 -9.07 -9.79 9.06
CA GLY A 80 -9.74 -10.15 7.82
C GLY A 80 -9.77 -11.66 7.55
N ALA A 81 -10.43 -12.05 6.48
CA ALA A 81 -10.58 -13.43 6.03
C ALA A 81 -9.70 -13.69 4.78
N TRP A 82 -8.48 -14.12 5.01
CA TRP A 82 -7.47 -14.30 3.98
C TRP A 82 -7.37 -15.75 3.54
N LYS A 83 -7.22 -15.97 2.24
CA LYS A 83 -6.95 -17.29 1.66
C LYS A 83 -6.09 -17.15 0.41
N VAL A 84 -5.40 -18.23 0.08
CA VAL A 84 -4.62 -18.36 -1.17
C VAL A 84 -5.35 -19.31 -2.09
N GLU A 85 -5.63 -18.88 -3.32
CA GLU A 85 -6.24 -19.68 -4.36
C GLU A 85 -5.45 -19.53 -5.66
N GLY A 86 -4.72 -20.56 -6.05
CA GLY A 86 -3.80 -20.47 -7.18
C GLY A 86 -2.70 -19.46 -6.95
N ASP A 87 -2.61 -18.46 -7.84
CA ASP A 87 -1.68 -17.34 -7.76
C ASP A 87 -2.28 -16.08 -7.07
N GLU A 88 -3.54 -16.16 -6.63
CA GLU A 88 -4.23 -15.04 -5.98
C GLU A 88 -4.26 -15.21 -4.46
N ILE A 89 -4.01 -14.12 -3.76
CA ILE A 89 -4.30 -13.95 -2.34
C ILE A 89 -5.61 -13.18 -2.24
N LYS A 90 -6.61 -13.76 -1.60
CA LYS A 90 -7.96 -13.18 -1.51
C LYS A 90 -8.29 -12.78 -0.08
N GLN A 91 -8.78 -11.58 0.06
CA GLN A 91 -9.48 -11.12 1.24
C GLN A 91 -10.98 -11.16 0.93
N THR A 92 -11.76 -11.87 1.76
CA THR A 92 -13.15 -12.23 1.43
C THR A 92 -14.18 -11.71 2.44
N SER A 93 -13.77 -10.99 3.49
CA SER A 93 -14.70 -10.30 4.38
C SER A 93 -14.91 -8.84 3.95
N ASN A 94 -15.95 -8.21 4.47
CA ASN A 94 -16.20 -6.77 4.34
C ASN A 94 -15.83 -6.03 5.64
N ASP A 95 -14.91 -6.56 6.42
CA ASP A 95 -14.44 -5.91 7.64
C ASP A 95 -13.55 -4.71 7.34
N GLU A 96 -13.41 -3.84 8.31
CA GLU A 96 -12.51 -2.70 8.25
C GLU A 96 -11.09 -3.12 8.66
N SER A 97 -10.09 -2.38 8.16
CA SER A 97 -8.68 -2.58 8.52
C SER A 97 -8.17 -4.02 8.36
N CYS A 98 -8.60 -4.73 7.31
CA CYS A 98 -8.04 -6.03 7.01
C CYS A 98 -6.61 -5.86 6.49
N ILE A 99 -5.64 -6.46 7.16
CA ILE A 99 -4.22 -6.34 6.83
C ILE A 99 -3.57 -7.73 6.78
N ARG A 100 -2.82 -7.95 5.72
CA ARG A 100 -1.89 -9.07 5.56
C ARG A 100 -0.52 -8.55 5.23
N LEU A 101 0.46 -8.85 6.06
CA LEU A 101 1.84 -8.47 5.85
C LEU A 101 2.59 -9.52 5.04
N ASN A 102 3.41 -9.07 4.12
CA ASN A 102 4.34 -9.94 3.43
C ASN A 102 5.39 -10.49 4.40
N PRO A 103 5.82 -11.73 4.21
CA PRO A 103 6.90 -12.28 5.00
C PRO A 103 8.20 -11.50 4.74
N GLY A 104 8.95 -11.32 5.81
CA GLY A 104 10.25 -10.65 5.75
C GLY A 104 10.20 -9.15 6.07
N LYS A 105 11.35 -8.67 6.53
CA LYS A 105 11.55 -7.26 6.86
C LYS A 105 12.47 -6.61 5.84
N ILE A 106 12.09 -5.43 5.39
CA ILE A 106 12.91 -4.60 4.53
C ILE A 106 13.89 -3.84 5.43
N THR A 107 15.17 -3.90 5.10
CA THR A 107 16.26 -3.26 5.86
C THR A 107 17.02 -2.22 5.04
N SER A 108 16.53 -1.85 3.86
CA SER A 108 17.11 -0.81 3.01
C SER A 108 16.43 0.55 3.25
N ASP A 109 17.17 1.63 3.04
CA ASP A 109 16.65 3.00 3.18
C ASP A 109 15.62 3.36 2.11
N GLY A 110 15.63 2.66 0.97
CA GLY A 110 14.66 2.81 -0.11
C GLY A 110 14.30 1.46 -0.73
N TYR A 111 13.08 1.34 -1.18
CA TYR A 111 12.57 0.12 -1.84
C TYR A 111 11.45 0.44 -2.81
N ILE A 112 11.22 -0.52 -3.70
CA ILE A 112 10.08 -0.51 -4.60
C ILE A 112 9.23 -1.73 -4.27
N TYR A 113 7.98 -1.52 -3.89
CA TYR A 113 7.01 -2.57 -3.69
C TYR A 113 6.00 -2.59 -4.83
N LYS A 114 5.82 -3.75 -5.43
CA LYS A 114 4.87 -3.98 -6.52
C LYS A 114 3.82 -4.99 -6.11
N VAL A 115 2.59 -4.73 -6.49
CA VAL A 115 1.47 -5.64 -6.27
C VAL A 115 0.38 -5.37 -7.30
N ARG A 116 -0.32 -6.40 -7.72
CA ARG A 116 -1.55 -6.26 -8.50
C ARG A 116 -2.75 -6.48 -7.60
N ALA A 117 -3.77 -5.66 -7.74
CA ALA A 117 -4.99 -5.76 -6.97
C ALA A 117 -6.24 -5.64 -7.85
N LYS A 118 -7.28 -6.39 -7.48
CA LYS A 118 -8.59 -6.37 -8.15
C LYS A 118 -9.69 -6.37 -7.10
N LYS A 119 -10.51 -5.33 -7.12
CA LYS A 119 -11.74 -5.28 -6.31
C LYS A 119 -12.73 -6.33 -6.81
N ASN A 120 -13.19 -7.20 -5.92
CA ASN A 120 -14.19 -8.22 -6.23
C ASN A 120 -15.60 -7.77 -5.81
N ALA A 121 -15.73 -7.15 -4.64
CA ALA A 121 -17.00 -6.63 -4.10
C ALA A 121 -16.72 -5.62 -2.98
N GLY A 122 -17.75 -4.94 -2.51
CA GLY A 122 -17.68 -4.01 -1.37
C GLY A 122 -17.70 -2.55 -1.78
N ASN A 123 -17.65 -1.65 -0.80
CA ASN A 123 -17.90 -0.23 -1.00
C ASN A 123 -16.66 0.56 -1.37
N GLU A 124 -15.49 0.13 -0.89
CA GLU A 124 -14.23 0.84 -1.10
C GLU A 124 -13.31 0.10 -2.07
N GLY A 125 -12.07 0.45 -2.11
CA GLY A 125 -11.07 -0.20 -2.93
C GLY A 125 -10.11 -1.06 -2.10
N PHE A 126 -8.82 -0.82 -2.20
CA PHE A 126 -7.81 -1.64 -1.56
C PHE A 126 -6.69 -0.78 -0.97
N LEU A 127 -6.00 -1.36 0.00
CA LEU A 127 -4.89 -0.75 0.71
C LEU A 127 -3.58 -1.41 0.30
N VAL A 128 -2.55 -0.60 0.13
CA VAL A 128 -1.16 -1.06 0.04
C VAL A 128 -0.44 -0.59 1.30
N ILE A 129 -0.03 -1.54 2.12
CA ILE A 129 0.61 -1.26 3.41
C ILE A 129 2.10 -1.04 3.19
N PHE A 130 2.64 -0.02 3.80
CA PHE A 130 4.06 0.28 3.74
C PHE A 130 4.58 0.90 5.03
N ASN A 131 5.89 0.85 5.22
CA ASN A 131 6.55 1.31 6.43
C ASN A 131 5.91 0.74 7.71
N TYR A 132 5.48 -0.52 7.65
CA TYR A 132 4.88 -1.18 8.80
C TYR A 132 5.96 -1.58 9.81
N VAL A 133 5.93 -0.95 10.96
CA VAL A 133 6.81 -1.25 12.10
C VAL A 133 6.08 -2.12 13.12
N ASP A 134 4.87 -1.72 13.48
CA ASP A 134 3.96 -2.40 14.40
C ASP A 134 2.50 -1.95 14.15
N GLU A 135 1.54 -2.51 14.91
CA GLU A 135 0.11 -2.20 14.77
C GLU A 135 -0.26 -0.74 15.09
N ARG A 136 0.64 0.02 15.67
CA ARG A 136 0.43 1.42 16.03
C ARG A 136 1.21 2.39 15.15
N ASN A 137 2.12 1.88 14.28
CA ASN A 137 3.03 2.70 13.49
C ASN A 137 3.21 2.10 12.09
N TYR A 138 2.46 2.60 11.13
CA TYR A 138 2.53 2.20 9.73
C TYR A 138 1.83 3.21 8.82
N CYS A 139 1.96 3.01 7.54
CA CYS A 139 1.29 3.78 6.51
C CYS A 139 0.53 2.87 5.55
N TRP A 140 -0.47 3.42 4.89
CA TRP A 140 -1.06 2.81 3.72
C TRP A 140 -1.36 3.80 2.60
N LEU A 141 -1.26 3.31 1.38
CA LEU A 141 -1.87 3.92 0.22
C LEU A 141 -3.29 3.36 0.08
N ASN A 142 -4.29 4.22 0.19
CA ASN A 142 -5.70 3.88 0.06
C ASN A 142 -6.16 4.21 -1.37
N LEU A 143 -6.44 3.21 -2.17
CA LEU A 143 -6.93 3.36 -3.54
C LEU A 143 -8.42 3.05 -3.59
N GLY A 144 -9.24 4.06 -3.90
CA GLY A 144 -10.69 3.95 -3.87
C GLY A 144 -11.27 3.93 -2.46
N GLY A 145 -10.68 4.67 -1.54
CA GLY A 145 -11.24 4.91 -0.22
C GLY A 145 -12.42 5.89 -0.22
N TRP A 146 -12.96 6.15 0.98
CA TRP A 146 -14.09 7.08 1.18
C TRP A 146 -15.26 6.78 0.26
N ASN A 147 -15.80 5.56 0.33
CA ASN A 147 -16.86 5.05 -0.55
C ASN A 147 -16.47 5.08 -2.03
N ASN A 148 -15.23 4.74 -2.33
CA ASN A 148 -14.70 4.67 -3.70
C ASN A 148 -14.72 6.01 -4.45
N THR A 149 -14.42 7.11 -3.75
CA THR A 149 -14.43 8.46 -4.32
C THR A 149 -13.08 9.14 -4.35
N GLN A 150 -12.12 8.62 -3.58
CA GLN A 150 -10.80 9.24 -3.44
C GLN A 150 -9.69 8.17 -3.37
N HIS A 151 -8.48 8.60 -3.70
CA HIS A 151 -7.25 7.92 -3.34
C HIS A 151 -6.54 8.75 -2.29
N GLY A 152 -5.75 8.11 -1.43
CA GLY A 152 -5.02 8.86 -0.40
C GLY A 152 -3.88 8.10 0.23
N ILE A 153 -3.02 8.83 0.89
CA ILE A 153 -2.04 8.29 1.82
C ILE A 153 -2.48 8.66 3.23
N GLU A 154 -2.57 7.65 4.07
CA GLU A 154 -2.85 7.78 5.48
C GLU A 154 -1.70 7.16 6.28
N GLN A 155 -1.50 7.67 7.49
CA GLN A 155 -0.52 7.15 8.42
C GLN A 155 -1.17 6.85 9.77
N ILE A 156 -0.69 5.83 10.41
CA ILE A 156 -1.00 5.51 11.80
C ILE A 156 0.26 5.78 12.62
N VAL A 157 0.16 6.70 13.57
CA VAL A 157 1.28 7.10 14.44
C VAL A 157 0.83 6.98 15.88
N ASN A 158 1.49 6.13 16.65
CA ASN A 158 1.10 5.81 18.03
C ASN A 158 -0.37 5.35 18.16
N GLY A 159 -0.92 4.74 17.11
CA GLY A 159 -2.31 4.29 17.04
C GLY A 159 -3.31 5.36 16.58
N ALA A 160 -2.88 6.57 16.33
CA ALA A 160 -3.73 7.63 15.80
C ALA A 160 -3.64 7.67 14.27
N LYS A 161 -4.79 7.58 13.59
CA LYS A 161 -4.88 7.67 12.13
C LYS A 161 -4.90 9.13 11.69
N GLY A 162 -4.05 9.47 10.75
CA GLY A 162 -3.98 10.79 10.13
C GLY A 162 -3.92 10.69 8.61
N GLN A 163 -4.58 11.61 7.94
CA GLN A 163 -4.56 11.75 6.49
C GLN A 163 -3.37 12.62 6.08
N VAL A 164 -2.56 12.14 5.15
CA VAL A 164 -1.38 12.83 4.63
C VAL A 164 -1.69 13.58 3.35
N ALA A 165 -2.31 12.88 2.40
CA ALA A 165 -2.69 13.45 1.10
C ALA A 165 -3.89 12.71 0.53
N THR A 166 -4.69 13.40 -0.26
CA THR A 166 -5.79 12.79 -1.04
C THR A 166 -5.94 13.44 -2.40
N CYS A 167 -6.59 12.70 -3.30
CA CYS A 167 -7.03 13.19 -4.60
C CYS A 167 -8.29 12.44 -5.03
N PRO A 168 -9.16 13.03 -5.84
CA PRO A 168 -10.31 12.34 -6.39
C PRO A 168 -9.91 11.11 -7.20
N GLY A 169 -10.66 10.03 -7.07
CA GLY A 169 -10.44 8.82 -7.85
C GLY A 169 -11.24 7.64 -7.33
N SER A 170 -11.36 6.62 -8.15
CA SER A 170 -12.10 5.40 -7.84
C SER A 170 -11.43 4.17 -8.46
N VAL A 171 -11.80 2.99 -7.99
CA VAL A 171 -11.41 1.71 -8.57
C VAL A 171 -12.63 0.96 -9.08
N GLU A 172 -12.50 0.35 -10.26
CA GLU A 172 -13.55 -0.41 -10.92
C GLU A 172 -13.56 -1.85 -10.38
N THR A 173 -14.74 -2.38 -10.08
CA THR A 173 -14.91 -3.79 -9.72
C THR A 173 -14.57 -4.69 -10.90
N GLY A 174 -13.81 -5.76 -10.65
CA GLY A 174 -13.40 -6.74 -11.64
C GLY A 174 -12.16 -6.37 -12.46
N LYS A 175 -11.63 -5.16 -12.33
CA LYS A 175 -10.45 -4.69 -13.06
C LYS A 175 -9.18 -4.90 -12.22
N TRP A 176 -8.12 -5.39 -12.85
CA TRP A 176 -6.79 -5.46 -12.27
C TRP A 176 -6.06 -4.13 -12.39
N TYR A 177 -5.42 -3.74 -11.32
CA TYR A 177 -4.55 -2.57 -11.23
C TYR A 177 -3.13 -3.00 -10.90
N ASP A 178 -2.17 -2.47 -11.64
CA ASP A 178 -0.74 -2.62 -11.35
C ASP A 178 -0.31 -1.45 -10.47
N ILE A 179 0.21 -1.76 -9.29
CA ILE A 179 0.55 -0.77 -8.28
C ILE A 179 2.04 -0.86 -8.00
N GLU A 180 2.69 0.28 -8.04
CA GLU A 180 4.09 0.42 -7.68
C GLU A 180 4.24 1.53 -6.66
N LEU A 181 4.79 1.18 -5.51
CA LEU A 181 5.14 2.10 -4.43
C LEU A 181 6.66 2.23 -4.35
N LYS A 182 7.13 3.47 -4.41
CA LYS A 182 8.56 3.80 -4.27
C LYS A 182 8.77 4.68 -3.05
#